data_b722250ae1ccd9b84d416734a8270385
#
_entry.id   b722250ae1ccd9b84d416734a8270385
#
_cell.length_a   1.000
_cell.length_b   1.000
_cell.length_c   1.000
_cell.angle_alpha   90.00
_cell.angle_beta   90.00
_cell.angle_gamma   90.00
#
_symmetry.space_group_name_H-M   'P 1'
#
loop_
_entity.id
_entity.type
_entity.pdbx_description
1 polymer ?
#
loop_
_entity_poly.entity_id
_entity_poly.type
_entity_poly.pdbx_seq_one_letter_code
_entity_poly.pdbx_strand_id
1 'polypeptide(L)'
;MKKLGLIGFGTIGRHIYEDLKNDVELACVYDVVAPKDPEAAKVWISTPEQLEAKCKEGVDLVVEGAIAKVVIALAPTVLKYTDMLAFSTTAFAEEGFKEQVEALCAEYHHTFYIPHGAILGLDGIFDGRKVLKSVTITTTKKPKNLGRDDKTRTVLYEGPTRGACKAYPRNVNVHAGIAMAGLGFEKTQSRIIADPDSPGNTHKIEIDAEGCHFTIDVLSTPVSGVTGAYTPVSAASSVRRILFKTGIVIA
;
A
#
# COMPACT_ATOMS: atom_id res chain seq x y z
N MET A 1 -16.70 -1.20 20.29
CA MET A 1 -15.46 -0.77 19.63
C MET A 1 -15.44 -1.31 18.22
N LYS A 2 -14.78 -0.62 17.26
CA LYS A 2 -14.53 -1.16 15.92
C LYS A 2 -13.52 -2.29 16.00
N LYS A 3 -13.73 -3.36 15.18
CA LYS A 3 -12.88 -4.54 15.17
C LYS A 3 -11.91 -4.49 13.98
N LEU A 4 -10.61 -4.59 14.26
CA LEU A 4 -9.53 -4.51 13.29
C LEU A 4 -8.84 -5.88 13.14
N GLY A 5 -8.75 -6.38 11.91
CA GLY A 5 -7.88 -7.50 11.54
C GLY A 5 -6.58 -6.98 10.90
N LEU A 6 -5.44 -7.56 11.26
CA LEU A 6 -4.15 -7.24 10.66
C LEU A 6 -3.58 -8.45 9.92
N ILE A 7 -3.15 -8.25 8.68
CA ILE A 7 -2.34 -9.19 7.89
C ILE A 7 -0.91 -8.66 7.83
N GLY A 8 0.01 -9.32 8.51
CA GLY A 8 1.38 -8.86 8.73
C GLY A 8 1.52 -7.97 9.96
N PHE A 9 2.37 -8.39 10.91
CA PHE A 9 2.70 -7.66 12.13
C PHE A 9 4.14 -7.10 12.11
N GLY A 10 4.55 -6.64 10.92
CA GLY A 10 5.82 -5.94 10.69
C GLY A 10 5.78 -4.48 11.13
N THR A 11 6.63 -3.63 10.54
CA THR A 11 6.74 -2.20 10.89
C THR A 11 5.40 -1.47 10.77
N ILE A 12 4.65 -1.67 9.68
CA ILE A 12 3.36 -0.98 9.44
C ILE A 12 2.29 -1.52 10.38
N GLY A 13 2.09 -2.84 10.42
CA GLY A 13 1.03 -3.45 11.25
C GLY A 13 1.20 -3.15 12.74
N ARG A 14 2.43 -3.22 13.27
CA ARG A 14 2.72 -2.84 14.66
C ARG A 14 2.42 -1.37 14.94
N HIS A 15 2.81 -0.47 14.04
CA HIS A 15 2.57 0.96 14.24
C HIS A 15 1.08 1.27 14.22
N ILE A 16 0.31 0.67 13.31
CA ILE A 16 -1.15 0.80 13.27
C ILE A 16 -1.76 0.32 14.59
N TYR A 17 -1.35 -0.85 15.07
CA TYR A 17 -1.81 -1.39 16.35
C TYR A 17 -1.50 -0.45 17.52
N GLU A 18 -0.25 -0.02 17.67
CA GLU A 18 0.17 0.88 18.75
C GLU A 18 -0.58 2.21 18.76
N ASP A 19 -0.85 2.78 17.59
CA ASP A 19 -1.57 4.05 17.45
C ASP A 19 -3.08 3.90 17.77
N LEU A 20 -3.67 2.74 17.46
CA LEU A 20 -5.12 2.54 17.51
C LEU A 20 -5.59 1.63 18.65
N LYS A 21 -4.71 1.00 19.43
CA LYS A 21 -5.06 -0.03 20.43
C LYS A 21 -6.05 0.39 21.49
N ASN A 22 -6.21 1.70 21.75
CA ASN A 22 -7.19 2.23 22.69
C ASN A 22 -8.54 2.56 22.02
N ASP A 23 -8.61 2.57 20.69
CA ASP A 23 -9.78 2.98 19.91
C ASP A 23 -10.46 1.79 19.22
N VAL A 24 -9.71 0.70 18.98
CA VAL A 24 -10.19 -0.50 18.28
C VAL A 24 -9.96 -1.77 19.12
N GLU A 25 -10.78 -2.78 18.87
CA GLU A 25 -10.53 -4.15 19.29
C GLU A 25 -9.68 -4.84 18.21
N LEU A 26 -8.52 -5.40 18.58
CA LEU A 26 -7.72 -6.22 17.69
C LEU A 26 -8.36 -7.62 17.58
N ALA A 27 -9.07 -7.88 16.49
CA ALA A 27 -9.81 -9.12 16.28
C ALA A 27 -8.90 -10.30 15.90
N CYS A 28 -7.87 -10.05 15.08
CA CYS A 28 -6.87 -11.04 14.71
C CYS A 28 -5.59 -10.40 14.16
N VAL A 29 -4.50 -11.16 14.26
CA VAL A 29 -3.22 -10.91 13.58
C VAL A 29 -2.86 -12.15 12.76
N TYR A 30 -2.96 -12.05 11.45
CA TYR A 30 -2.50 -13.07 10.52
C TYR A 30 -1.03 -12.85 10.18
N ASP A 31 -0.17 -13.76 10.59
CA ASP A 31 1.26 -13.72 10.27
C ASP A 31 1.84 -15.13 10.29
N VAL A 32 2.94 -15.34 9.55
CA VAL A 32 3.67 -16.62 9.52
C VAL A 32 4.41 -16.91 10.83
N VAL A 33 4.67 -15.86 11.62
CA VAL A 33 5.32 -15.95 12.95
C VAL A 33 4.47 -15.23 13.98
N ALA A 34 4.29 -15.85 15.12
CA ALA A 34 3.55 -15.26 16.23
C ALA A 34 4.19 -13.90 16.64
N PRO A 35 3.38 -12.86 16.85
CA PRO A 35 3.87 -11.59 17.37
C PRO A 35 4.57 -11.74 18.72
N LYS A 36 5.61 -10.92 18.96
CA LYS A 36 6.26 -10.84 20.28
C LYS A 36 5.44 -10.01 21.28
N ASP A 37 4.56 -9.15 20.79
CA ASP A 37 3.64 -8.38 21.62
C ASP A 37 2.63 -9.34 22.27
N PRO A 38 2.47 -9.33 23.60
CA PRO A 38 1.64 -10.29 24.31
C PRO A 38 0.14 -10.20 23.94
N GLU A 39 -0.38 -9.01 23.69
CA GLU A 39 -1.79 -8.83 23.35
C GLU A 39 -2.06 -9.27 21.91
N ALA A 40 -1.18 -8.91 20.97
CA ALA A 40 -1.28 -9.36 19.60
C ALA A 40 -1.09 -10.89 19.46
N ALA A 41 -0.27 -11.49 20.31
CA ALA A 41 -0.06 -12.94 20.33
C ALA A 41 -1.33 -13.72 20.76
N LYS A 42 -2.20 -13.16 21.60
CA LYS A 42 -3.46 -13.81 22.01
C LYS A 42 -4.44 -14.00 20.86
N VAL A 43 -4.36 -13.15 19.82
CA VAL A 43 -5.26 -13.15 18.67
C VAL A 43 -4.53 -13.55 17.38
N TRP A 44 -3.33 -14.13 17.51
CA TRP A 44 -2.55 -14.59 16.37
C TRP A 44 -3.20 -15.79 15.69
N ILE A 45 -3.19 -15.76 14.37
CA ILE A 45 -3.64 -16.80 13.46
C ILE A 45 -2.64 -16.97 12.33
N SER A 46 -2.56 -18.15 11.73
CA SER A 46 -1.54 -18.46 10.70
C SER A 46 -2.08 -19.14 9.45
N THR A 47 -3.38 -19.43 9.40
CA THR A 47 -3.99 -20.07 8.23
C THR A 47 -5.13 -19.24 7.64
N PRO A 48 -5.36 -19.33 6.30
CA PRO A 48 -6.46 -18.63 5.63
C PRO A 48 -7.84 -18.97 6.21
N GLU A 49 -8.05 -20.22 6.65
CA GLU A 49 -9.32 -20.67 7.22
C GLU A 49 -9.60 -19.98 8.56
N GLN A 50 -8.56 -19.78 9.37
CA GLN A 50 -8.67 -19.03 10.62
C GLN A 50 -9.00 -17.56 10.35
N LEU A 51 -8.39 -16.94 9.33
CA LEU A 51 -8.71 -15.57 8.92
C LEU A 51 -10.16 -15.47 8.45
N GLU A 52 -10.61 -16.42 7.61
CA GLU A 52 -12.00 -16.49 7.16
C GLU A 52 -12.98 -16.59 8.34
N ALA A 53 -12.69 -17.46 9.31
CA ALA A 53 -13.50 -17.61 10.52
C ALA A 53 -13.59 -16.27 11.29
N LYS A 54 -12.47 -15.55 11.46
CA LYS A 54 -12.46 -14.24 12.10
C LYS A 54 -13.26 -13.18 11.33
N CYS A 55 -13.17 -13.16 10.01
CA CYS A 55 -13.98 -12.26 9.19
C CYS A 55 -15.49 -12.57 9.34
N LYS A 56 -15.88 -13.85 9.42
CA LYS A 56 -17.28 -14.28 9.68
C LYS A 56 -17.78 -13.89 11.08
N GLU A 57 -16.92 -13.85 12.09
CA GLU A 57 -17.25 -13.37 13.44
C GLU A 57 -17.51 -11.85 13.49
N GLY A 58 -17.23 -11.12 12.41
CA GLY A 58 -17.47 -9.69 12.27
C GLY A 58 -16.25 -8.85 12.59
N VAL A 59 -15.46 -8.57 11.55
CA VAL A 59 -14.36 -7.59 11.54
C VAL A 59 -14.82 -6.37 10.75
N ASP A 60 -14.54 -5.15 11.20
CA ASP A 60 -14.94 -3.93 10.49
C ASP A 60 -13.99 -3.55 9.36
N LEU A 61 -12.71 -3.92 9.48
CA LEU A 61 -11.68 -3.67 8.47
C LEU A 61 -10.53 -4.66 8.63
N VAL A 62 -10.07 -5.23 7.53
CA VAL A 62 -8.80 -5.97 7.48
C VAL A 62 -7.75 -5.11 6.80
N VAL A 63 -6.59 -4.94 7.46
CA VAL A 63 -5.46 -4.16 6.94
C VAL A 63 -4.27 -5.06 6.65
N GLU A 64 -3.77 -5.01 5.42
CA GLU A 64 -2.57 -5.75 5.01
C GLU A 64 -1.34 -4.85 5.00
N GLY A 65 -0.28 -5.30 5.66
CA GLY A 65 1.06 -4.71 5.67
C GLY A 65 2.17 -5.75 5.50
N ALA A 66 1.94 -6.78 4.68
CA ALA A 66 2.87 -7.90 4.43
C ALA A 66 3.50 -7.83 3.03
N ILE A 67 2.94 -8.55 2.03
CA ILE A 67 3.45 -8.61 0.65
C ILE A 67 2.32 -8.86 -0.36
N ALA A 68 2.53 -8.48 -1.62
CA ALA A 68 1.56 -8.60 -2.72
C ALA A 68 0.96 -10.01 -2.89
N LYS A 69 1.78 -11.07 -2.77
CA LYS A 69 1.29 -12.46 -2.87
C LYS A 69 0.24 -12.79 -1.81
N VAL A 70 0.37 -12.22 -0.63
CA VAL A 70 -0.60 -12.38 0.47
C VAL A 70 -1.90 -11.63 0.16
N VAL A 71 -1.82 -10.43 -0.42
CA VAL A 71 -3.01 -9.71 -0.90
C VAL A 71 -3.76 -10.52 -1.94
N ILE A 72 -3.07 -11.01 -2.98
CA ILE A 72 -3.69 -11.82 -4.05
C ILE A 72 -4.38 -13.07 -3.49
N ALA A 73 -3.74 -13.75 -2.53
CA ALA A 73 -4.27 -14.97 -1.95
C ALA A 73 -5.47 -14.74 -1.01
N LEU A 74 -5.46 -13.65 -0.22
CA LEU A 74 -6.41 -13.48 0.88
C LEU A 74 -7.53 -12.48 0.59
N ALA A 75 -7.33 -11.50 -0.31
CA ALA A 75 -8.36 -10.51 -0.63
C ALA A 75 -9.69 -11.15 -1.09
N PRO A 76 -9.69 -12.23 -1.91
CA PRO A 76 -10.94 -12.88 -2.31
C PRO A 76 -11.74 -13.45 -1.14
N THR A 77 -11.06 -13.89 -0.08
CA THR A 77 -11.73 -14.39 1.14
C THR A 77 -12.21 -13.23 2.01
N VAL A 78 -11.35 -12.25 2.25
CA VAL A 78 -11.66 -11.10 3.12
C VAL A 78 -12.86 -10.31 2.59
N LEU A 79 -12.86 -9.98 1.29
CA LEU A 79 -13.89 -9.14 0.66
C LEU A 79 -15.29 -9.76 0.63
N LYS A 80 -15.45 -11.03 0.94
CA LYS A 80 -16.78 -11.66 1.14
C LYS A 80 -17.45 -11.21 2.44
N TYR A 81 -16.68 -10.72 3.40
CA TYR A 81 -17.18 -10.50 4.77
C TYR A 81 -16.91 -9.10 5.32
N THR A 82 -15.92 -8.39 4.78
CA THR A 82 -15.52 -7.08 5.30
C THR A 82 -14.69 -6.27 4.30
N ASP A 83 -14.53 -4.99 4.58
CA ASP A 83 -13.65 -4.10 3.86
C ASP A 83 -12.18 -4.48 4.04
N MET A 84 -11.36 -4.19 3.02
CA MET A 84 -9.93 -4.43 3.07
C MET A 84 -9.13 -3.18 2.69
N LEU A 85 -8.03 -2.91 3.42
CA LEU A 85 -7.02 -1.94 3.05
C LEU A 85 -5.68 -2.65 2.84
N ALA A 86 -4.98 -2.42 1.73
CA ALA A 86 -3.70 -3.05 1.49
C ALA A 86 -2.61 -2.06 1.05
N PHE A 87 -1.43 -2.17 1.70
CA PHE A 87 -0.23 -1.40 1.34
C PHE A 87 0.56 -2.04 0.20
N SER A 88 0.40 -3.33 -0.02
CA SER A 88 1.10 -4.08 -1.07
C SER A 88 0.40 -3.94 -2.43
N THR A 89 0.28 -2.70 -2.89
CA THR A 89 -0.43 -2.32 -4.12
C THR A 89 0.15 -2.93 -5.40
N THR A 90 1.39 -3.42 -5.39
CA THR A 90 1.98 -4.21 -6.49
C THR A 90 1.20 -5.49 -6.80
N ALA A 91 0.31 -5.94 -5.92
CA ALA A 91 -0.65 -7.02 -6.19
C ALA A 91 -1.50 -6.76 -7.45
N PHE A 92 -1.87 -5.50 -7.69
CA PHE A 92 -2.68 -5.10 -8.84
C PHE A 92 -1.92 -5.10 -10.18
N ALA A 93 -0.61 -5.36 -10.17
CA ALA A 93 0.13 -5.65 -11.39
C ALA A 93 -0.12 -7.07 -11.93
N GLU A 94 -0.73 -7.96 -11.13
CA GLU A 94 -1.22 -9.25 -11.60
C GLU A 94 -2.41 -9.05 -12.53
N GLU A 95 -2.38 -9.75 -13.68
CA GLU A 95 -3.45 -9.64 -14.69
C GLU A 95 -4.77 -10.22 -14.17
N GLY A 96 -5.86 -9.50 -14.36
CA GLY A 96 -7.20 -9.91 -13.91
C GLY A 96 -7.47 -9.69 -12.42
N PHE A 97 -6.45 -9.40 -11.59
CA PHE A 97 -6.67 -9.25 -10.14
C PHE A 97 -7.50 -8.00 -9.80
N LYS A 98 -7.31 -6.90 -10.54
CA LYS A 98 -8.12 -5.69 -10.36
C LYS A 98 -9.59 -5.97 -10.62
N GLU A 99 -9.89 -6.59 -11.74
CA GLU A 99 -11.26 -6.96 -12.17
C GLU A 99 -11.90 -7.94 -11.17
N GLN A 100 -11.12 -8.90 -10.65
CA GLN A 100 -11.57 -9.81 -9.59
C GLN A 100 -11.95 -9.06 -8.32
N VAL A 101 -11.12 -8.13 -7.86
CA VAL A 101 -11.39 -7.32 -6.66
C VAL A 101 -12.62 -6.45 -6.88
N GLU A 102 -12.74 -5.77 -8.02
CA GLU A 102 -13.91 -4.94 -8.36
C GLU A 102 -15.22 -5.77 -8.38
N ALA A 103 -15.18 -6.97 -8.95
CA ALA A 103 -16.34 -7.87 -8.97
C ALA A 103 -16.75 -8.30 -7.54
N LEU A 104 -15.77 -8.69 -6.70
CA LEU A 104 -16.04 -9.07 -5.31
C LEU A 104 -16.59 -7.90 -4.48
N CYS A 105 -16.02 -6.71 -4.65
CA CYS A 105 -16.52 -5.51 -3.97
C CYS A 105 -17.98 -5.21 -4.37
N ALA A 106 -18.32 -5.37 -5.64
CA ALA A 106 -19.69 -5.16 -6.12
C ALA A 106 -20.66 -6.24 -5.62
N GLU A 107 -20.24 -7.53 -5.63
CA GLU A 107 -21.06 -8.68 -5.21
C GLU A 107 -21.37 -8.64 -3.72
N TYR A 108 -20.36 -8.36 -2.87
CA TYR A 108 -20.51 -8.43 -1.42
C TYR A 108 -20.70 -7.06 -0.74
N HIS A 109 -20.74 -5.96 -1.53
CA HIS A 109 -20.91 -4.59 -1.04
C HIS A 109 -19.83 -4.14 -0.06
N HIS A 110 -18.60 -4.59 -0.27
CA HIS A 110 -17.42 -4.19 0.48
C HIS A 110 -16.49 -3.32 -0.36
N THR A 111 -15.55 -2.64 0.31
CA THR A 111 -14.61 -1.73 -0.32
C THR A 111 -13.18 -2.21 -0.15
N PHE A 112 -12.39 -2.13 -1.23
CA PHE A 112 -10.95 -2.30 -1.18
C PHE A 112 -10.27 -0.92 -1.21
N TYR A 113 -9.57 -0.56 -0.14
CA TYR A 113 -8.89 0.73 0.00
C TYR A 113 -7.42 0.63 -0.37
N ILE A 114 -6.95 1.59 -1.17
CA ILE A 114 -5.55 1.78 -1.52
C ILE A 114 -5.05 3.02 -0.79
N PRO A 115 -4.20 2.89 0.24
CA PRO A 115 -3.66 4.04 0.96
C PRO A 115 -2.54 4.70 0.17
N HIS A 116 -2.35 6.00 0.37
CA HIS A 116 -1.27 6.73 -0.30
C HIS A 116 0.14 6.33 0.19
N GLY A 117 0.26 5.76 1.41
CA GLY A 117 1.53 5.28 1.95
C GLY A 117 2.58 6.37 2.08
N ALA A 118 3.66 6.26 1.30
CA ALA A 118 4.79 7.20 1.34
C ALA A 118 4.63 8.42 0.43
N ILE A 119 3.59 8.45 -0.43
CA ILE A 119 3.36 9.52 -1.41
C ILE A 119 2.09 10.30 -1.10
N LEU A 120 1.84 11.35 -1.85
CA LEU A 120 0.65 12.21 -1.74
C LEU A 120 -0.04 12.33 -3.10
N GLY A 121 -1.28 12.84 -3.12
CA GLY A 121 -1.98 13.24 -4.34
C GLY A 121 -2.63 12.11 -5.12
N LEU A 122 -2.81 10.90 -4.53
CA LEU A 122 -3.55 9.81 -5.21
C LEU A 122 -4.99 10.20 -5.51
N ASP A 123 -5.63 10.92 -4.61
CA ASP A 123 -6.97 11.47 -4.74
C ASP A 123 -7.06 12.42 -5.94
N GLY A 124 -6.20 13.44 -6.00
CA GLY A 124 -6.18 14.39 -7.12
C GLY A 124 -5.87 13.76 -8.48
N ILE A 125 -4.97 12.75 -8.51
CA ILE A 125 -4.69 11.98 -9.72
C ILE A 125 -5.93 11.19 -10.15
N PHE A 126 -6.58 10.52 -9.21
CA PHE A 126 -7.76 9.70 -9.47
C PHE A 126 -8.94 10.55 -9.95
N ASP A 127 -9.19 11.69 -9.34
CA ASP A 127 -10.27 12.60 -9.73
C ASP A 127 -10.05 13.18 -11.13
N GLY A 128 -8.80 13.56 -11.43
CA GLY A 128 -8.39 14.10 -12.73
C GLY A 128 -8.16 13.06 -13.84
N ARG A 129 -8.30 11.75 -13.59
CA ARG A 129 -7.83 10.69 -14.48
C ARG A 129 -8.37 10.73 -15.91
N LYS A 130 -9.53 11.33 -16.13
CA LYS A 130 -10.15 11.45 -17.46
C LYS A 130 -9.40 12.40 -18.40
N VAL A 131 -8.63 13.33 -17.86
CA VAL A 131 -7.89 14.35 -18.61
C VAL A 131 -6.37 14.17 -18.56
N LEU A 132 -5.89 13.07 -17.94
CA LEU A 132 -4.47 12.75 -17.87
C LEU A 132 -3.92 12.38 -19.27
N LYS A 133 -2.80 12.97 -19.65
CA LYS A 133 -2.04 12.70 -20.88
C LYS A 133 -0.85 11.79 -20.62
N SER A 134 -0.09 12.08 -19.58
CA SER A 134 1.05 11.26 -19.15
C SER A 134 1.21 11.28 -17.64
N VAL A 135 1.71 10.17 -17.10
CA VAL A 135 2.07 10.01 -15.69
C VAL A 135 3.39 9.26 -15.62
N THR A 136 4.40 9.86 -15.00
CA THR A 136 5.70 9.25 -14.79
C THR A 136 6.05 9.31 -13.31
N ILE A 137 6.49 8.20 -12.74
CA ILE A 137 7.05 8.16 -11.40
C ILE A 137 8.48 7.67 -11.42
N THR A 138 9.39 8.47 -10.87
CA THR A 138 10.80 8.14 -10.68
C THR A 138 11.09 7.92 -9.22
N THR A 139 11.61 6.75 -8.87
CA THR A 139 12.11 6.45 -7.51
C THR A 139 13.62 6.36 -7.55
N THR A 140 14.29 7.16 -6.71
CA THR A 140 15.73 7.06 -6.48
C THR A 140 16.01 6.62 -5.05
N LYS A 141 16.87 5.62 -4.91
CA LYS A 141 17.29 5.07 -3.61
C LYS A 141 18.79 4.81 -3.60
N LYS A 142 19.37 4.78 -2.39
CA LYS A 142 20.73 4.26 -2.24
C LYS A 142 20.80 2.81 -2.74
N PRO A 143 21.88 2.38 -3.42
CA PRO A 143 22.02 1.02 -3.95
C PRO A 143 21.72 -0.06 -2.92
N LYS A 144 22.20 0.08 -1.70
CA LYS A 144 21.95 -0.84 -0.58
C LYS A 144 20.45 -1.09 -0.32
N ASN A 145 19.60 -0.08 -0.49
CA ASN A 145 18.14 -0.21 -0.28
C ASN A 145 17.45 -0.96 -1.43
N LEU A 146 18.18 -1.21 -2.51
CA LEU A 146 17.75 -2.00 -3.68
C LEU A 146 18.49 -3.36 -3.76
N GLY A 147 19.25 -3.73 -2.71
CA GLY A 147 20.05 -4.96 -2.69
C GLY A 147 21.25 -4.91 -3.64
N ARG A 148 21.83 -3.73 -3.89
CA ARG A 148 22.90 -3.48 -4.86
C ARG A 148 24.07 -2.74 -4.24
N ASP A 149 25.17 -2.59 -4.99
CA ASP A 149 26.41 -1.91 -4.59
C ASP A 149 26.93 -0.92 -5.64
N ASP A 150 26.06 -0.44 -6.53
CA ASP A 150 26.41 0.53 -7.58
C ASP A 150 27.20 1.70 -6.99
N LYS A 151 28.30 2.08 -7.65
CA LYS A 151 29.21 3.16 -7.22
C LYS A 151 28.89 4.49 -7.89
N THR A 152 28.03 4.45 -8.91
CA THR A 152 27.55 5.63 -9.64
C THR A 152 26.05 5.56 -9.82
N ARG A 153 25.45 6.70 -10.13
CA ARG A 153 24.03 6.79 -10.41
C ARG A 153 23.67 5.93 -11.62
N THR A 154 22.82 4.92 -11.40
CA THR A 154 22.50 3.89 -12.41
C THR A 154 20.97 3.77 -12.53
N VAL A 155 20.47 3.85 -13.78
CA VAL A 155 19.06 3.55 -14.09
C VAL A 155 18.90 2.04 -14.15
N LEU A 156 18.08 1.50 -13.25
CA LEU A 156 17.85 0.05 -13.13
C LEU A 156 16.63 -0.41 -13.92
N TYR A 157 15.67 0.48 -14.09
CA TYR A 157 14.45 0.22 -14.83
C TYR A 157 13.90 1.51 -15.40
N GLU A 158 13.40 1.45 -16.63
CA GLU A 158 12.61 2.49 -17.26
C GLU A 158 11.59 1.83 -18.21
N GLY A 159 10.30 2.14 -18.03
CA GLY A 159 9.22 1.57 -18.82
C GLY A 159 7.88 1.50 -18.08
N PRO A 160 6.90 0.73 -18.61
CA PRO A 160 5.59 0.58 -17.99
C PRO A 160 5.65 0.09 -16.55
N THR A 161 4.76 0.61 -15.69
CA THR A 161 4.72 0.28 -14.26
C THR A 161 4.55 -1.22 -14.00
N ARG A 162 3.85 -1.96 -14.86
CA ARG A 162 3.69 -3.42 -14.72
C ARG A 162 5.05 -4.13 -14.71
N GLY A 163 5.95 -3.77 -15.62
CA GLY A 163 7.30 -4.32 -15.64
C GLY A 163 8.11 -3.97 -14.39
N ALA A 164 7.99 -2.73 -13.89
CA ALA A 164 8.63 -2.33 -12.65
C ALA A 164 8.13 -3.17 -11.45
N CYS A 165 6.83 -3.43 -11.37
CA CYS A 165 6.24 -4.26 -10.31
C CYS A 165 6.73 -5.72 -10.36
N LYS A 166 6.90 -6.28 -11.56
CA LYS A 166 7.47 -7.62 -11.74
C LYS A 166 8.93 -7.68 -11.32
N ALA A 167 9.73 -6.68 -11.68
CA ALA A 167 11.18 -6.64 -11.40
C ALA A 167 11.51 -6.26 -9.94
N TYR A 168 10.73 -5.37 -9.33
CA TYR A 168 11.01 -4.79 -8.00
C TYR A 168 9.80 -4.78 -7.07
N PRO A 169 9.10 -5.92 -6.83
CA PRO A 169 7.79 -5.96 -6.17
C PRO A 169 7.76 -5.38 -4.74
N ARG A 170 8.90 -5.37 -4.05
CA ARG A 170 9.02 -4.82 -2.69
C ARG A 170 9.37 -3.33 -2.63
N ASN A 171 9.70 -2.72 -3.78
CA ASN A 171 10.25 -1.36 -3.82
C ASN A 171 9.33 -0.36 -4.51
N VAL A 172 8.27 -0.82 -5.18
CA VAL A 172 7.46 0.00 -6.09
C VAL A 172 5.96 0.00 -5.78
N ASN A 173 5.57 -0.23 -4.52
CA ASN A 173 4.16 -0.07 -4.12
C ASN A 173 3.63 1.34 -4.46
N VAL A 174 4.45 2.38 -4.26
CA VAL A 174 4.09 3.74 -4.64
C VAL A 174 3.83 3.89 -6.15
N HIS A 175 4.60 3.20 -7.01
CA HIS A 175 4.38 3.20 -8.46
C HIS A 175 3.04 2.53 -8.82
N ALA A 176 2.77 1.38 -8.19
CA ALA A 176 1.50 0.68 -8.37
C ALA A 176 0.31 1.53 -7.91
N GLY A 177 0.42 2.24 -6.76
CA GLY A 177 -0.58 3.18 -6.29
C GLY A 177 -0.87 4.29 -7.29
N ILE A 178 0.18 4.92 -7.84
CA ILE A 178 0.06 5.95 -8.90
C ILE A 178 -0.59 5.37 -10.17
N ALA A 179 -0.21 4.15 -10.58
CA ALA A 179 -0.83 3.51 -11.74
C ALA A 179 -2.32 3.23 -11.52
N MET A 180 -2.71 2.79 -10.31
CA MET A 180 -4.11 2.55 -9.95
C MET A 180 -4.93 3.84 -9.92
N ALA A 181 -4.36 4.93 -9.43
CA ALA A 181 -5.03 6.24 -9.40
C ALA A 181 -5.11 6.89 -10.80
N GLY A 182 -4.11 6.66 -11.66
CA GLY A 182 -3.94 7.35 -12.92
C GLY A 182 -4.29 6.53 -14.17
N LEU A 183 -3.30 6.35 -15.05
CA LEU A 183 -3.46 5.79 -16.40
C LEU A 183 -3.40 4.25 -16.46
N GLY A 184 -3.30 3.57 -15.32
CA GLY A 184 -3.12 2.12 -15.27
C GLY A 184 -1.67 1.68 -15.48
N PHE A 185 -1.44 0.38 -15.34
CA PHE A 185 -0.10 -0.21 -15.27
C PHE A 185 0.68 -0.16 -16.59
N GLU A 186 0.00 -0.12 -17.73
CA GLU A 186 0.65 -0.11 -19.05
C GLU A 186 1.04 1.29 -19.50
N LYS A 187 0.24 2.31 -19.16
CA LYS A 187 0.46 3.69 -19.62
C LYS A 187 1.26 4.53 -18.63
N THR A 188 1.16 4.25 -17.33
CA THR A 188 2.00 4.91 -16.32
C THR A 188 3.43 4.44 -16.45
N GLN A 189 4.37 5.40 -16.56
CA GLN A 189 5.80 5.12 -16.71
C GLN A 189 6.49 5.10 -15.35
N SER A 190 7.36 4.15 -15.18
CA SER A 190 8.16 3.96 -13.96
C SER A 190 9.64 4.02 -14.29
N ARG A 191 10.40 4.78 -13.48
CA ARG A 191 11.86 4.80 -13.51
C ARG A 191 12.39 4.48 -12.11
N ILE A 192 13.34 3.56 -12.04
CA ILE A 192 14.01 3.16 -10.79
C ILE A 192 15.49 3.44 -10.91
N ILE A 193 16.04 4.18 -9.98
CA ILE A 193 17.43 4.64 -9.99
C ILE A 193 18.11 4.22 -8.68
N ALA A 194 19.28 3.58 -8.82
CA ALA A 194 20.24 3.43 -7.73
C ALA A 194 21.20 4.63 -7.77
N ASP A 195 21.32 5.36 -6.66
CA ASP A 195 22.19 6.53 -6.56
C ASP A 195 22.89 6.54 -5.19
N PRO A 196 24.23 6.36 -5.15
CA PRO A 196 25.00 6.40 -3.89
C PRO A 196 24.84 7.71 -3.13
N ASP A 197 24.66 8.82 -3.86
CA ASP A 197 24.61 10.16 -3.31
C ASP A 197 23.17 10.59 -2.92
N SER A 198 22.19 9.70 -3.11
CA SER A 198 20.80 10.00 -2.74
C SER A 198 20.68 10.32 -1.25
N PRO A 199 20.04 11.45 -0.86
CA PRO A 199 19.88 11.84 0.55
C PRO A 199 18.92 10.91 1.32
N GLY A 200 18.11 10.15 0.59
CA GLY A 200 17.09 9.25 1.13
C GLY A 200 16.38 8.49 0.02
N ASN A 201 15.17 8.01 0.30
CA ASN A 201 14.29 7.50 -0.75
C ASN A 201 13.52 8.68 -1.34
N THR A 202 13.73 8.98 -2.63
CA THR A 202 12.98 10.04 -3.31
C THR A 202 11.96 9.45 -4.26
N HIS A 203 10.81 10.11 -4.37
CA HIS A 203 9.79 9.81 -5.37
C HIS A 203 9.42 11.11 -6.07
N LYS A 204 9.72 11.21 -7.37
CA LYS A 204 9.29 12.31 -8.22
C LYS A 204 8.16 11.81 -9.11
N ILE A 205 7.00 12.44 -9.01
CA ILE A 205 5.81 12.12 -9.81
C ILE A 205 5.54 13.32 -10.71
N GLU A 206 5.57 13.10 -12.02
CA GLU A 206 5.37 14.11 -13.05
C GLU A 206 4.10 13.76 -13.82
N ILE A 207 3.16 14.70 -13.87
CA ILE A 207 1.84 14.51 -14.43
C ILE A 207 1.53 15.64 -15.40
N ASP A 208 1.19 15.24 -16.63
CA ASP A 208 0.65 16.14 -17.64
C ASP A 208 -0.83 15.80 -17.87
N ALA A 209 -1.67 16.79 -17.74
CA ALA A 209 -3.10 16.69 -17.93
C ALA A 209 -3.58 17.84 -18.82
N GLU A 210 -4.80 17.78 -19.32
CA GLU A 210 -5.39 18.86 -20.07
C GLU A 210 -5.54 20.09 -19.17
N GLY A 211 -4.86 21.18 -19.54
CA GLY A 211 -4.89 22.45 -18.79
C GLY A 211 -4.11 22.46 -17.47
N CYS A 212 -3.41 21.38 -17.12
CA CYS A 212 -2.65 21.31 -15.88
C CYS A 212 -1.40 20.43 -16.03
N HIS A 213 -0.27 20.96 -15.53
CA HIS A 213 0.94 20.18 -15.31
C HIS A 213 1.34 20.31 -13.84
N PHE A 214 1.62 19.20 -13.19
CA PHE A 214 2.10 19.25 -11.79
C PHE A 214 3.14 18.19 -11.49
N THR A 215 3.99 18.52 -10.54
CA THR A 215 5.06 17.64 -10.04
C THR A 215 4.91 17.50 -8.52
N ILE A 216 5.04 16.28 -8.04
CA ILE A 216 5.10 15.98 -6.60
C ILE A 216 6.48 15.39 -6.31
N ASP A 217 7.26 16.09 -5.50
CA ASP A 217 8.56 15.62 -5.04
C ASP A 217 8.47 15.21 -3.57
N VAL A 218 8.81 13.96 -3.30
CA VAL A 218 8.83 13.40 -1.94
C VAL A 218 10.24 12.93 -1.61
N LEU A 219 10.81 13.47 -0.56
CA LEU A 219 12.02 12.95 0.07
C LEU A 219 11.65 12.24 1.38
N SER A 220 11.82 10.94 1.40
CA SER A 220 11.57 10.12 2.57
C SER A 220 12.89 9.69 3.22
N THR A 221 13.12 10.15 4.45
CA THR A 221 14.30 9.78 5.23
C THR A 221 13.97 8.54 6.05
N PRO A 222 14.64 7.40 5.81
CA PRO A 222 14.46 6.20 6.61
C PRO A 222 14.94 6.41 8.05
N VAL A 223 14.13 6.02 9.03
CA VAL A 223 14.55 5.97 10.44
C VAL A 223 15.13 4.60 10.77
N SER A 224 14.56 3.54 10.20
CA SER A 224 15.10 2.18 10.27
C SER A 224 14.61 1.36 9.08
N GLY A 225 15.48 0.55 8.47
CA GLY A 225 15.11 -0.28 7.32
C GLY A 225 14.82 0.53 6.05
N VAL A 226 13.85 0.08 5.26
CA VAL A 226 13.51 0.63 3.93
C VAL A 226 12.35 1.62 3.98
N THR A 227 11.55 1.58 5.04
CA THR A 227 10.34 2.38 5.21
C THR A 227 10.68 3.72 5.85
N GLY A 228 10.25 4.82 5.24
CA GLY A 228 10.41 6.16 5.81
C GLY A 228 9.53 6.37 7.04
N ALA A 229 9.90 7.31 7.92
CA ALA A 229 9.20 7.62 9.16
C ALA A 229 7.73 8.04 8.95
N TYR A 230 7.44 8.69 7.85
CA TYR A 230 6.09 9.17 7.53
C TYR A 230 5.09 8.03 7.25
N THR A 231 5.51 6.97 6.56
CA THR A 231 4.61 5.90 6.10
C THR A 231 3.83 5.20 7.22
N PRO A 232 4.45 4.80 8.36
CA PRO A 232 3.68 4.20 9.46
C PRO A 232 2.63 5.14 10.04
N VAL A 233 2.96 6.42 10.20
CA VAL A 233 2.02 7.44 10.72
C VAL A 233 0.84 7.64 9.76
N SER A 234 1.12 7.79 8.46
CA SER A 234 0.08 7.92 7.44
C SER A 234 -0.79 6.68 7.34
N ALA A 235 -0.19 5.50 7.59
CA ALA A 235 -0.91 4.23 7.61
C ALA A 235 -1.96 4.19 8.72
N ALA A 236 -1.58 4.49 9.95
CA ALA A 236 -2.50 4.55 11.09
C ALA A 236 -3.60 5.59 10.85
N SER A 237 -3.24 6.77 10.33
CA SER A 237 -4.20 7.83 10.00
C SER A 237 -5.18 7.41 8.90
N SER A 238 -4.74 6.64 7.89
CA SER A 238 -5.62 6.10 6.85
C SER A 238 -6.64 5.12 7.42
N VAL A 239 -6.21 4.22 8.31
CA VAL A 239 -7.11 3.29 9.01
C VAL A 239 -8.12 4.05 9.88
N ARG A 240 -7.66 5.04 10.65
CA ARG A 240 -8.52 5.89 11.48
C ARG A 240 -9.58 6.59 10.65
N ARG A 241 -9.22 7.16 9.51
CA ARG A 241 -10.13 7.85 8.59
C ARG A 241 -11.20 6.92 8.01
N ILE A 242 -10.88 5.65 7.76
CA ILE A 242 -11.84 4.65 7.28
C ILE A 242 -12.81 4.24 8.39
N LEU A 243 -12.29 3.90 9.56
CA LEU A 243 -13.10 3.36 10.66
C LEU A 243 -13.96 4.42 11.37
N PHE A 244 -13.47 5.67 11.43
CA PHE A 244 -14.09 6.73 12.26
C PHE A 244 -14.43 7.97 11.43
N LYS A 245 -15.33 7.80 10.45
CA LYS A 245 -15.81 8.91 9.58
C LYS A 245 -16.76 9.82 10.35
N THR A 246 -16.22 10.83 11.03
CA THR A 246 -17.03 11.85 11.75
C THR A 246 -16.41 13.23 11.60
N GLY A 247 -17.22 14.28 11.62
CA GLY A 247 -16.77 15.66 11.54
C GLY A 247 -16.36 16.10 10.12
N ILE A 248 -15.29 16.89 10.01
CA ILE A 248 -14.76 17.38 8.74
C ILE A 248 -13.90 16.28 8.12
N VAL A 249 -14.24 15.86 6.93
CA VAL A 249 -13.51 14.85 6.16
C VAL A 249 -12.85 15.51 4.95
N ILE A 250 -11.55 15.32 4.78
CA ILE A 250 -10.83 15.67 3.56
C ILE A 250 -11.03 14.49 2.59
N ALA A 251 -11.70 14.79 1.47
CA ALA A 251 -12.07 13.80 0.46
C ALA A 251 -10.92 13.60 -0.55
#